data_2d0c63a08564ba7776241d401d1e8a48
#
_entry.id   2d0c63a08564ba7776241d401d1e8a48
#
_cell.length_a   1.000
_cell.length_b   1.000
_cell.length_c   1.000
_cell.angle_alpha   90.00
_cell.angle_beta   90.00
_cell.angle_gamma   90.00
#
_symmetry.space_group_name_H-M   'P 1'
#
loop_
_entity.id
_entity.type
_entity.pdbx_description
1 polymer ?
#
loop_
_entity_poly.entity_id
_entity_poly.type
_entity_poly.pdbx_seq_one_letter_code
_entity_poly.pdbx_strand_id
1 'polypeptide(L)'
;MQLDPKLRFDNFIVGSSNRLAVAAAHAVAEAPGTAYNPLLVYSGSGLGKTHLMSAIGNHVAQRRPSLTVAAVTLDEFVGELHAAIGDGAVDAFKARYLGVGVLLIDDIQFLTARKETQSELLRIFNALSGDGRQIVMTSDRPPAEIADVDERLITRLAGGLIVDIGAPDFETRMAILKAKCEERGVRFRAGVIDEVGRLEFDNIRELQGALNRLIAFQALGGEHVSVENVMTVLGDLAEKRRRATPPRPSGEFANFLTDIASAVAQHVEQWRQRISEAIGYWGGEGYRTASLERALQESAPAHGVESFLREFEGRVTRLRDLERQTARADASMAIHPSFRDPDRVEEAEQVLDRALRMAAPPPGPSSAFSRSGFEVGGSNQMAVRAADAIVGAPGARYNPLFIHGPSGVG
;
A
#
# COMPACT_ATOMS: atom_id res chain seq x y z
N MET A 1 -16.30 0.82 15.06
CA MET A 1 -15.30 1.36 16.03
C MET A 1 -14.80 2.71 15.54
N GLN A 2 -14.68 3.71 16.42
CA GLN A 2 -14.03 5.00 16.07
C GLN A 2 -12.58 4.94 16.52
N LEU A 3 -11.64 5.37 15.66
CA LEU A 3 -10.23 5.43 16.03
C LEU A 3 -10.02 6.49 17.14
N ASP A 4 -9.41 6.09 18.24
CA ASP A 4 -8.99 7.04 19.28
C ASP A 4 -7.74 7.80 18.79
N PRO A 5 -7.80 9.13 18.60
CA PRO A 5 -6.68 9.91 18.09
C PRO A 5 -5.47 9.95 19.04
N LYS A 6 -5.61 9.48 20.27
CA LYS A 6 -4.52 9.34 21.25
C LYS A 6 -3.68 8.07 21.01
N LEU A 7 -4.21 7.07 20.31
CA LEU A 7 -3.51 5.82 20.04
C LEU A 7 -2.65 5.98 18.79
N ARG A 8 -1.42 6.44 18.99
CA ARG A 8 -0.45 6.76 17.93
C ARG A 8 0.84 5.99 18.13
N PHE A 9 1.66 5.89 17.10
CA PHE A 9 3.00 5.30 17.21
C PHE A 9 3.88 6.02 18.23
N ASP A 10 3.80 7.35 18.29
CA ASP A 10 4.59 8.17 19.23
C ASP A 10 4.32 7.82 20.70
N ASN A 11 3.12 7.30 21.01
CA ASN A 11 2.69 6.91 22.35
C ASN A 11 2.82 5.40 22.61
N PHE A 12 3.30 4.64 21.62
CA PHE A 12 3.51 3.21 21.75
C PHE A 12 4.95 2.91 22.16
N ILE A 13 5.14 2.37 23.35
CA ILE A 13 6.48 2.06 23.87
C ILE A 13 7.02 0.81 23.18
N VAL A 14 8.15 0.97 22.49
CA VAL A 14 8.82 -0.12 21.77
C VAL A 14 9.81 -0.81 22.70
N GLY A 15 9.71 -2.13 22.80
CA GLY A 15 10.61 -3.00 23.54
C GLY A 15 11.01 -4.23 22.71
N SER A 16 11.77 -5.14 23.32
CA SER A 16 12.21 -6.38 22.66
C SER A 16 11.05 -7.25 22.19
N SER A 17 9.99 -7.34 22.99
CA SER A 17 8.83 -8.22 22.80
C SER A 17 7.81 -7.72 21.77
N ASN A 18 7.92 -6.50 21.24
CA ASN A 18 6.98 -5.92 20.29
C ASN A 18 7.63 -5.25 19.08
N ARG A 19 8.95 -5.25 19.00
CA ARG A 19 9.72 -4.54 17.96
C ARG A 19 9.32 -4.95 16.54
N LEU A 20 9.14 -6.25 16.31
CA LEU A 20 8.75 -6.76 15.00
C LEU A 20 7.33 -6.30 14.62
N ALA A 21 6.38 -6.39 15.55
CA ALA A 21 5.02 -5.94 15.34
C ALA A 21 4.95 -4.43 15.02
N VAL A 22 5.73 -3.62 15.74
CA VAL A 22 5.82 -2.17 15.49
C VAL A 22 6.44 -1.87 14.15
N ALA A 23 7.54 -2.55 13.78
CA ALA A 23 8.17 -2.37 12.47
C ALA A 23 7.24 -2.75 11.31
N ALA A 24 6.51 -3.87 11.43
CA ALA A 24 5.52 -4.28 10.45
C ALA A 24 4.36 -3.27 10.34
N ALA A 25 3.87 -2.78 11.49
CA ALA A 25 2.82 -1.77 11.55
C ALA A 25 3.23 -0.46 10.88
N HIS A 26 4.46 0.00 11.12
CA HIS A 26 5.02 1.18 10.43
C HIS A 26 5.12 0.96 8.92
N ALA A 27 5.65 -0.18 8.47
CA ALA A 27 5.75 -0.50 7.05
C ALA A 27 4.38 -0.48 6.35
N VAL A 28 3.35 -1.06 6.98
CA VAL A 28 1.97 -1.05 6.48
C VAL A 28 1.37 0.35 6.49
N ALA A 29 1.63 1.16 7.52
CA ALA A 29 1.12 2.52 7.61
C ALA A 29 1.75 3.46 6.55
N GLU A 30 3.05 3.28 6.26
CA GLU A 30 3.76 4.06 5.23
C GLU A 30 3.38 3.61 3.80
N ALA A 31 3.16 2.32 3.57
CA ALA A 31 2.85 1.77 2.25
C ALA A 31 1.66 0.79 2.28
N PRO A 32 0.42 1.29 2.53
CA PRO A 32 -0.77 0.44 2.59
C PRO A 32 -0.98 -0.34 1.29
N GLY A 33 -1.32 -1.62 1.43
CA GLY A 33 -1.61 -2.54 0.32
C GLY A 33 -0.38 -3.20 -0.31
N THR A 34 0.83 -2.77 0.04
CA THR A 34 2.04 -3.19 -0.68
C THR A 34 3.08 -3.90 0.18
N ALA A 35 3.24 -3.50 1.45
CA ALA A 35 4.28 -4.08 2.30
C ALA A 35 3.90 -5.48 2.78
N TYR A 36 2.85 -5.59 3.57
CA TYR A 36 2.35 -6.83 4.16
C TYR A 36 0.82 -6.80 4.14
N ASN A 37 0.19 -7.61 3.32
CA ASN A 37 -1.27 -7.61 3.16
C ASN A 37 -1.84 -9.03 3.07
N PRO A 38 -2.58 -9.47 4.09
CA PRO A 38 -2.93 -8.78 5.32
C PRO A 38 -1.77 -8.66 6.31
N LEU A 39 -1.87 -7.72 7.26
CA LEU A 39 -1.10 -7.74 8.49
C LEU A 39 -1.99 -8.28 9.62
N LEU A 40 -1.55 -9.33 10.29
CA LEU A 40 -2.23 -9.87 11.46
C LEU A 40 -1.33 -9.74 12.69
N VAL A 41 -1.83 -9.04 13.69
CA VAL A 41 -1.14 -8.85 14.98
C VAL A 41 -1.88 -9.67 16.05
N TYR A 42 -1.20 -10.65 16.65
CA TYR A 42 -1.80 -11.40 17.73
C TYR A 42 -1.04 -11.25 19.05
N SER A 43 -1.74 -11.38 20.14
CA SER A 43 -1.14 -11.41 21.48
C SER A 43 -2.20 -11.72 22.53
N GLY A 44 -1.78 -12.08 23.72
CA GLY A 44 -2.65 -12.10 24.89
C GLY A 44 -3.42 -10.78 25.08
N SER A 45 -4.48 -10.83 25.90
CA SER A 45 -5.28 -9.64 26.18
C SER A 45 -4.45 -8.55 26.87
N GLY A 46 -4.65 -7.29 26.47
CA GLY A 46 -4.06 -6.14 27.17
C GLY A 46 -2.59 -5.84 26.84
N LEU A 47 -2.03 -6.40 25.75
CA LEU A 47 -0.65 -6.15 25.32
C LEU A 47 -0.49 -5.04 24.27
N GLY A 48 -1.58 -4.40 23.83
CA GLY A 48 -1.51 -3.22 22.97
C GLY A 48 -1.91 -3.45 21.51
N LYS A 49 -2.53 -4.58 21.14
CA LYS A 49 -3.01 -4.86 19.77
C LYS A 49 -3.86 -3.72 19.18
N THR A 50 -4.94 -3.38 19.88
CA THR A 50 -5.85 -2.29 19.49
C THR A 50 -5.13 -0.95 19.38
N HIS A 51 -4.14 -0.68 20.25
CA HIS A 51 -3.32 0.53 20.16
C HIS A 51 -2.51 0.53 18.86
N LEU A 52 -1.79 -0.55 18.57
CA LEU A 52 -0.95 -0.64 17.38
C LEU A 52 -1.78 -0.55 16.10
N MET A 53 -2.92 -1.24 16.04
CA MET A 53 -3.87 -1.17 14.92
C MET A 53 -4.42 0.25 14.75
N SER A 54 -4.82 0.92 15.83
CA SER A 54 -5.30 2.30 15.80
C SER A 54 -4.20 3.28 15.37
N ALA A 55 -2.94 3.03 15.78
CA ALA A 55 -1.80 3.84 15.36
C ALA A 55 -1.59 3.76 13.84
N ILE A 56 -1.74 2.58 13.22
CA ILE A 56 -1.73 2.44 11.75
C ILE A 56 -2.83 3.32 11.14
N GLY A 57 -4.08 3.18 11.60
CA GLY A 57 -5.22 3.92 11.06
C GLY A 57 -5.06 5.43 11.19
N ASN A 58 -4.62 5.92 12.36
CA ASN A 58 -4.37 7.33 12.61
C ASN A 58 -3.23 7.88 11.74
N HIS A 59 -2.16 7.11 11.56
CA HIS A 59 -1.03 7.48 10.71
C HIS A 59 -1.46 7.63 9.24
N VAL A 60 -2.19 6.62 8.71
CA VAL A 60 -2.71 6.65 7.33
C VAL A 60 -3.66 7.83 7.14
N ALA A 61 -4.62 8.03 8.03
CA ALA A 61 -5.58 9.14 7.95
C ALA A 61 -4.89 10.51 7.94
N GLN A 62 -3.79 10.66 8.69
CA GLN A 62 -3.01 11.89 8.74
C GLN A 62 -2.13 12.10 7.52
N ARG A 63 -1.42 11.06 7.05
CA ARG A 63 -0.43 11.16 5.97
C ARG A 63 -1.03 11.01 4.58
N ARG A 64 -2.15 10.29 4.46
CA ARG A 64 -2.85 9.99 3.21
C ARG A 64 -4.35 10.28 3.30
N PRO A 65 -4.77 11.55 3.41
CA PRO A 65 -6.19 11.91 3.60
C PRO A 65 -7.12 11.45 2.47
N SER A 66 -6.57 11.10 1.31
CA SER A 66 -7.31 10.53 0.18
C SER A 66 -7.69 9.06 0.38
N LEU A 67 -7.04 8.34 1.30
CA LEU A 67 -7.37 6.96 1.61
C LEU A 67 -8.39 6.91 2.75
N THR A 68 -9.53 6.30 2.49
CA THR A 68 -10.54 6.05 3.51
C THR A 68 -10.09 4.91 4.42
N VAL A 69 -10.08 5.14 5.72
CA VAL A 69 -9.79 4.13 6.74
C VAL A 69 -11.09 3.74 7.43
N ALA A 70 -11.41 2.44 7.43
CA ALA A 70 -12.50 1.90 8.24
C ALA A 70 -11.91 1.04 9.35
N ALA A 71 -12.38 1.26 10.59
CA ALA A 71 -12.04 0.46 11.75
C ALA A 71 -13.32 -0.14 12.34
N VAL A 72 -13.31 -1.43 12.62
CA VAL A 72 -14.46 -2.16 13.14
C VAL A 72 -13.98 -3.28 14.05
N THR A 73 -14.69 -3.56 15.14
CA THR A 73 -14.52 -4.83 15.87
C THR A 73 -15.26 -5.93 15.11
N LEU A 74 -14.85 -7.18 15.25
CA LEU A 74 -15.58 -8.25 14.61
C LEU A 74 -17.04 -8.34 15.08
N ASP A 75 -17.33 -8.06 16.35
CA ASP A 75 -18.69 -8.06 16.87
C ASP A 75 -19.54 -6.94 16.25
N GLU A 76 -18.99 -5.74 16.05
CA GLU A 76 -19.68 -4.67 15.31
C GLU A 76 -19.93 -5.07 13.86
N PHE A 77 -18.94 -5.67 13.18
CA PHE A 77 -19.08 -6.16 11.81
C PHE A 77 -20.20 -7.20 11.69
N VAL A 78 -20.27 -8.14 12.64
CA VAL A 78 -21.36 -9.15 12.71
C VAL A 78 -22.70 -8.49 12.92
N GLY A 79 -22.81 -7.55 13.87
CA GLY A 79 -24.04 -6.82 14.14
C GLY A 79 -24.54 -6.03 12.91
N GLU A 80 -23.65 -5.34 12.22
CA GLU A 80 -23.97 -4.62 10.98
C GLU A 80 -24.39 -5.57 9.85
N LEU A 81 -23.73 -6.73 9.70
CA LEU A 81 -24.10 -7.74 8.72
C LEU A 81 -25.52 -8.29 8.99
N HIS A 82 -25.80 -8.66 10.25
CA HIS A 82 -27.13 -9.16 10.62
C HIS A 82 -28.24 -8.12 10.38
N ALA A 83 -27.99 -6.86 10.74
CA ALA A 83 -28.93 -5.77 10.44
C ALA A 83 -29.15 -5.62 8.93
N ALA A 84 -28.08 -5.63 8.13
CA ALA A 84 -28.17 -5.53 6.68
C ALA A 84 -28.91 -6.71 6.03
N ILE A 85 -28.78 -7.93 6.59
CA ILE A 85 -29.56 -9.10 6.15
C ILE A 85 -31.05 -8.89 6.47
N GLY A 86 -31.37 -8.44 7.69
CA GLY A 86 -32.75 -8.18 8.11
C GLY A 86 -33.45 -7.10 7.27
N ASP A 87 -32.72 -6.07 6.87
CA ASP A 87 -33.21 -4.93 6.10
C ASP A 87 -33.13 -5.13 4.58
N GLY A 88 -32.57 -6.26 4.09
CA GLY A 88 -32.32 -6.51 2.66
C GLY A 88 -31.27 -5.59 2.05
N ALA A 89 -30.39 -4.99 2.86
CA ALA A 89 -29.40 -3.98 2.49
C ALA A 89 -27.94 -4.53 2.41
N VAL A 90 -27.78 -5.83 2.14
CA VAL A 90 -26.46 -6.49 2.12
C VAL A 90 -25.50 -5.88 1.10
N ASP A 91 -26.00 -5.41 -0.04
CA ASP A 91 -25.15 -4.76 -1.05
C ASP A 91 -24.61 -3.39 -0.58
N ALA A 92 -25.42 -2.62 0.17
CA ALA A 92 -24.97 -1.37 0.77
C ALA A 92 -23.90 -1.62 1.88
N PHE A 93 -24.09 -2.67 2.68
CA PHE A 93 -23.11 -3.12 3.65
C PHE A 93 -21.78 -3.47 2.97
N LYS A 94 -21.79 -4.28 1.91
CA LYS A 94 -20.60 -4.63 1.13
C LYS A 94 -19.93 -3.40 0.53
N ALA A 95 -20.70 -2.53 -0.13
CA ALA A 95 -20.18 -1.32 -0.75
C ALA A 95 -19.42 -0.43 0.25
N ARG A 96 -19.89 -0.35 1.49
CA ARG A 96 -19.22 0.40 2.56
C ARG A 96 -17.80 -0.12 2.83
N TYR A 97 -17.63 -1.44 2.97
CA TYR A 97 -16.32 -2.04 3.25
C TYR A 97 -15.45 -2.15 1.99
N LEU A 98 -16.04 -2.35 0.82
CA LEU A 98 -15.32 -2.38 -0.45
C LEU A 98 -14.85 -1.00 -0.91
N GLY A 99 -15.43 0.08 -0.39
CA GLY A 99 -15.04 1.46 -0.71
C GLY A 99 -13.81 1.99 0.02
N VAL A 100 -13.23 1.21 0.97
CA VAL A 100 -12.14 1.71 1.83
C VAL A 100 -10.76 1.42 1.24
N GLY A 101 -9.78 2.28 1.53
CA GLY A 101 -8.37 2.05 1.21
C GLY A 101 -7.66 1.17 2.24
N VAL A 102 -8.08 1.27 3.53
CA VAL A 102 -7.55 0.48 4.64
C VAL A 102 -8.69 -0.03 5.50
N LEU A 103 -8.76 -1.34 5.70
CA LEU A 103 -9.70 -2.00 6.60
C LEU A 103 -8.98 -2.53 7.84
N LEU A 104 -9.40 -2.07 9.01
CA LEU A 104 -8.89 -2.48 10.31
C LEU A 104 -9.97 -3.30 11.03
N ILE A 105 -9.69 -4.56 11.40
CA ILE A 105 -10.63 -5.44 12.10
C ILE A 105 -10.01 -5.88 13.41
N ASP A 106 -10.62 -5.49 14.53
CA ASP A 106 -10.17 -5.88 15.87
C ASP A 106 -10.84 -7.18 16.33
N ASP A 107 -10.08 -8.01 17.04
CA ASP A 107 -10.55 -9.20 17.75
C ASP A 107 -11.18 -10.29 16.87
N ILE A 108 -10.49 -10.70 15.79
CA ILE A 108 -11.01 -11.73 14.85
C ILE A 108 -11.18 -13.12 15.47
N GLN A 109 -10.70 -13.40 16.69
CA GLN A 109 -10.94 -14.66 17.39
C GLN A 109 -12.42 -14.95 17.62
N PHE A 110 -13.29 -13.95 17.56
CA PHE A 110 -14.74 -14.12 17.65
C PHE A 110 -15.39 -14.65 16.36
N LEU A 111 -14.61 -15.02 15.34
CA LEU A 111 -15.10 -15.73 14.14
C LEU A 111 -15.59 -17.15 14.41
N THR A 112 -15.25 -17.74 15.55
CA THR A 112 -15.65 -19.10 15.95
C THR A 112 -17.12 -19.36 15.69
N ALA A 113 -17.45 -20.46 14.97
CA ALA A 113 -18.79 -20.94 14.67
C ALA A 113 -19.72 -19.98 13.88
N ARG A 114 -19.22 -18.88 13.32
CA ARG A 114 -20.01 -17.85 12.59
C ARG A 114 -19.88 -18.00 11.06
N LYS A 115 -20.38 -19.08 10.48
CA LYS A 115 -20.20 -19.46 9.07
C LYS A 115 -20.59 -18.38 8.07
N GLU A 116 -21.73 -17.69 8.28
CA GLU A 116 -22.20 -16.61 7.39
C GLU A 116 -21.22 -15.42 7.41
N THR A 117 -20.80 -15.01 8.60
CA THR A 117 -19.81 -13.94 8.78
C THR A 117 -18.48 -14.30 8.13
N GLN A 118 -18.01 -15.53 8.31
CA GLN A 118 -16.77 -16.02 7.69
C GLN A 118 -16.84 -15.96 6.15
N SER A 119 -17.99 -16.34 5.58
CA SER A 119 -18.20 -16.31 4.14
C SER A 119 -18.19 -14.88 3.58
N GLU A 120 -18.86 -13.93 4.25
CA GLU A 120 -18.90 -12.54 3.82
C GLU A 120 -17.54 -11.85 4.03
N LEU A 121 -16.88 -12.13 5.16
CA LEU A 121 -15.53 -11.63 5.41
C LEU A 121 -14.53 -12.12 4.34
N LEU A 122 -14.61 -13.39 3.94
CA LEU A 122 -13.78 -13.96 2.89
C LEU A 122 -14.01 -13.25 1.53
N ARG A 123 -15.27 -12.92 1.20
CA ARG A 123 -15.60 -12.17 -0.03
C ARG A 123 -15.01 -10.77 -0.02
N ILE A 124 -15.20 -10.02 1.07
CA ILE A 124 -14.66 -8.68 1.25
C ILE A 124 -13.13 -8.74 1.20
N PHE A 125 -12.52 -9.70 1.88
CA PHE A 125 -11.09 -9.93 1.89
C PHE A 125 -10.52 -10.12 0.48
N ASN A 126 -11.12 -11.02 -0.31
CA ASN A 126 -10.66 -11.29 -1.66
C ASN A 126 -10.78 -10.07 -2.58
N ALA A 127 -11.85 -9.29 -2.45
CA ALA A 127 -12.04 -8.09 -3.23
C ALA A 127 -11.02 -7.00 -2.87
N LEU A 128 -10.83 -6.70 -1.57
CA LEU A 128 -9.88 -5.70 -1.12
C LEU A 128 -8.43 -6.07 -1.49
N SER A 129 -8.05 -7.33 -1.29
CA SER A 129 -6.71 -7.80 -1.64
C SER A 129 -6.45 -7.75 -3.15
N GLY A 130 -7.47 -8.05 -3.98
CA GLY A 130 -7.40 -7.96 -5.44
C GLY A 130 -7.18 -6.53 -5.94
N ASP A 131 -7.73 -5.55 -5.22
CA ASP A 131 -7.61 -4.11 -5.53
C ASP A 131 -6.36 -3.46 -4.89
N GLY A 132 -5.48 -4.24 -4.24
CA GLY A 132 -4.29 -3.72 -3.55
C GLY A 132 -4.60 -2.87 -2.33
N ARG A 133 -5.77 -3.06 -1.69
CA ARG A 133 -6.19 -2.33 -0.48
C ARG A 133 -5.70 -3.05 0.76
N GLN A 134 -5.33 -2.29 1.78
CA GLN A 134 -4.73 -2.83 2.99
C GLN A 134 -5.78 -3.43 3.93
N ILE A 135 -5.46 -4.60 4.47
CA ILE A 135 -6.19 -5.23 5.56
C ILE A 135 -5.26 -5.41 6.76
N VAL A 136 -5.70 -4.97 7.94
CA VAL A 136 -5.02 -5.18 9.22
C VAL A 136 -5.98 -5.82 10.19
N MET A 137 -5.53 -6.84 10.87
CA MET A 137 -6.36 -7.58 11.83
C MET A 137 -5.64 -7.80 13.14
N THR A 138 -6.40 -7.92 14.22
CA THR A 138 -5.87 -8.35 15.51
C THR A 138 -6.57 -9.60 16.00
N SER A 139 -5.86 -10.39 16.81
CA SER A 139 -6.37 -11.62 17.44
C SER A 139 -5.75 -11.84 18.81
N ASP A 140 -6.42 -12.61 19.66
CA ASP A 140 -5.83 -13.09 20.93
C ASP A 140 -4.89 -14.29 20.75
N ARG A 141 -4.92 -14.93 19.56
CA ARG A 141 -4.15 -16.12 19.19
C ARG A 141 -3.86 -16.17 17.70
N PRO A 142 -2.92 -17.03 17.24
CA PRO A 142 -2.67 -17.23 15.80
C PRO A 142 -3.93 -17.73 15.08
N PRO A 143 -4.10 -17.41 13.78
CA PRO A 143 -5.27 -17.86 12.99
C PRO A 143 -5.51 -19.37 13.02
N ALA A 144 -4.45 -20.17 13.01
CA ALA A 144 -4.55 -21.64 13.05
C ALA A 144 -5.11 -22.19 14.37
N GLU A 145 -5.11 -21.40 15.44
CA GLU A 145 -5.65 -21.78 16.75
C GLU A 145 -7.09 -21.28 16.99
N ILE A 146 -7.67 -20.55 16.03
CA ILE A 146 -9.07 -20.12 16.11
C ILE A 146 -9.94 -21.29 15.70
N ALA A 147 -10.72 -21.83 16.64
CA ALA A 147 -11.58 -22.99 16.41
C ALA A 147 -12.73 -22.66 15.43
N ASP A 148 -13.19 -23.68 14.70
CA ASP A 148 -14.38 -23.62 13.82
C ASP A 148 -14.34 -22.51 12.78
N VAL A 149 -13.17 -22.21 12.20
CA VAL A 149 -12.99 -21.27 11.09
C VAL A 149 -12.70 -22.03 9.81
N ASP A 150 -13.32 -21.58 8.70
CA ASP A 150 -13.13 -22.15 7.35
C ASP A 150 -11.65 -22.11 6.95
N GLU A 151 -11.10 -23.22 6.47
CA GLU A 151 -9.69 -23.36 6.07
C GLU A 151 -9.27 -22.34 5.02
N ARG A 152 -10.18 -21.96 4.11
CA ARG A 152 -9.92 -20.96 3.08
C ARG A 152 -9.71 -19.58 3.69
N LEU A 153 -10.47 -19.25 4.75
CA LEU A 153 -10.28 -18.01 5.47
C LEU A 153 -8.96 -18.05 6.26
N ILE A 154 -8.65 -19.15 6.96
CA ILE A 154 -7.35 -19.33 7.63
C ILE A 154 -6.19 -19.13 6.65
N THR A 155 -6.27 -19.76 5.47
CA THR A 155 -5.23 -19.64 4.43
C THR A 155 -5.06 -18.17 3.98
N ARG A 156 -6.16 -17.41 3.85
CA ARG A 156 -6.10 -15.99 3.48
C ARG A 156 -5.53 -15.13 4.61
N LEU A 157 -5.93 -15.39 5.85
CA LEU A 157 -5.39 -14.72 7.03
C LEU A 157 -3.88 -14.95 7.18
N ALA A 158 -3.42 -16.15 6.86
CA ALA A 158 -2.01 -16.54 6.90
C ALA A 158 -1.21 -16.12 5.65
N GLY A 159 -1.88 -15.66 4.59
CA GLY A 159 -1.23 -15.29 3.31
C GLY A 159 -0.42 -14.00 3.35
N GLY A 160 -0.47 -13.24 4.45
CA GLY A 160 0.30 -12.03 4.70
C GLY A 160 1.36 -12.21 5.78
N LEU A 161 1.57 -11.18 6.57
CA LEU A 161 2.48 -11.22 7.71
C LEU A 161 1.72 -11.40 9.02
N ILE A 162 2.08 -12.41 9.78
CA ILE A 162 1.59 -12.67 11.14
C ILE A 162 2.70 -12.29 12.11
N VAL A 163 2.40 -11.42 13.07
CA VAL A 163 3.35 -10.97 14.11
C VAL A 163 2.70 -11.05 15.49
N ASP A 164 3.52 -11.31 16.49
CA ASP A 164 3.08 -11.35 17.88
C ASP A 164 3.55 -10.14 18.68
N ILE A 165 2.86 -9.86 19.78
CA ILE A 165 3.28 -8.95 20.83
C ILE A 165 3.39 -9.77 22.12
N GLY A 166 4.63 -9.93 22.61
CA GLY A 166 4.91 -10.61 23.86
C GLY A 166 4.71 -9.71 25.09
N ALA A 167 4.80 -10.32 26.27
CA ALA A 167 4.78 -9.59 27.53
C ALA A 167 5.99 -8.64 27.62
N PRO A 168 5.82 -7.42 28.16
CA PRO A 168 6.90 -6.44 28.26
C PRO A 168 7.98 -6.89 29.25
N ASP A 169 9.24 -6.74 28.87
CA ASP A 169 10.38 -6.90 29.76
C ASP A 169 10.43 -5.77 30.83
N PHE A 170 11.34 -5.90 31.77
CA PHE A 170 11.50 -4.90 32.86
C PHE A 170 11.69 -3.47 32.30
N GLU A 171 12.56 -3.31 31.31
CA GLU A 171 12.88 -1.98 30.74
C GLU A 171 11.66 -1.38 30.06
N THR A 172 10.92 -2.18 29.31
CA THR A 172 9.68 -1.78 28.63
C THR A 172 8.59 -1.42 29.67
N ARG A 173 8.44 -2.23 30.75
CA ARG A 173 7.50 -1.89 31.83
C ARG A 173 7.84 -0.56 32.48
N MET A 174 9.14 -0.32 32.76
CA MET A 174 9.62 0.96 33.32
C MET A 174 9.32 2.14 32.41
N ALA A 175 9.56 1.99 31.11
CA ALA A 175 9.28 3.04 30.13
C ALA A 175 7.77 3.34 30.05
N ILE A 176 6.91 2.29 30.06
CA ILE A 176 5.45 2.44 30.08
C ILE A 176 4.99 3.18 31.36
N LEU A 177 5.48 2.75 32.53
CA LEU A 177 5.12 3.39 33.81
C LEU A 177 5.51 4.88 33.84
N LYS A 178 6.73 5.21 33.42
CA LYS A 178 7.21 6.60 33.33
C LYS A 178 6.35 7.44 32.39
N ALA A 179 6.11 6.96 31.17
CA ALA A 179 5.27 7.65 30.18
C ALA A 179 3.85 7.88 30.73
N LYS A 180 3.26 6.88 31.43
CA LYS A 180 1.92 7.03 32.03
C LYS A 180 1.89 7.96 33.22
N CYS A 181 2.95 8.05 34.02
CA CYS A 181 3.08 9.04 35.07
C CYS A 181 3.16 10.47 34.48
N GLU A 182 3.93 10.67 33.45
CA GLU A 182 4.08 11.95 32.72
C GLU A 182 2.74 12.38 32.09
N GLU A 183 2.07 11.46 31.38
CA GLU A 183 0.76 11.71 30.76
C GLU A 183 -0.29 12.21 31.79
N ARG A 184 -0.22 11.69 33.02
CA ARG A 184 -1.16 12.05 34.11
C ARG A 184 -0.68 13.15 35.01
N GLY A 185 0.52 13.67 34.82
CA GLY A 185 1.12 14.70 35.65
C GLY A 185 1.39 14.24 37.10
N VAL A 186 1.56 12.92 37.33
CA VAL A 186 1.76 12.34 38.67
C VAL A 186 3.23 12.05 38.90
N ARG A 187 3.71 12.38 40.11
CA ARG A 187 5.07 12.06 40.54
C ARG A 187 5.02 11.23 41.82
N PHE A 188 5.84 10.20 41.83
CA PHE A 188 6.07 9.34 43.01
C PHE A 188 7.46 9.59 43.59
N ARG A 189 7.67 9.19 44.84
CA ARG A 189 9.01 9.18 45.46
C ARG A 189 9.94 8.28 44.71
N ALA A 190 11.24 8.54 44.78
CA ALA A 190 12.27 7.72 44.16
C ALA A 190 12.15 6.22 44.59
N GLY A 191 12.31 5.32 43.64
CA GLY A 191 12.22 3.87 43.88
C GLY A 191 10.82 3.26 43.80
N VAL A 192 9.75 4.03 43.94
CA VAL A 192 8.36 3.52 43.89
C VAL A 192 8.05 2.87 42.53
N ILE A 193 8.33 3.59 41.45
CA ILE A 193 8.10 3.08 40.07
C ILE A 193 9.02 1.91 39.74
N ASP A 194 10.26 1.93 40.27
CA ASP A 194 11.20 0.83 40.08
C ASP A 194 10.69 -0.46 40.77
N GLU A 195 10.12 -0.33 41.99
CA GLU A 195 9.54 -1.46 42.68
C GLU A 195 8.34 -2.06 41.93
N VAL A 196 7.44 -1.22 41.40
CA VAL A 196 6.33 -1.67 40.54
C VAL A 196 6.86 -2.35 39.29
N GLY A 197 7.87 -1.79 38.64
CA GLY A 197 8.46 -2.35 37.43
C GLY A 197 9.12 -3.71 37.62
N ARG A 198 9.60 -4.03 38.84
CA ARG A 198 10.15 -5.37 39.20
C ARG A 198 9.10 -6.44 39.33
N LEU A 199 7.83 -6.06 39.55
CA LEU A 199 6.73 -7.01 39.56
C LEU A 199 6.47 -7.53 38.15
N GLU A 200 6.19 -8.82 38.01
CA GLU A 200 5.83 -9.43 36.77
C GLU A 200 4.35 -9.22 36.49
N PHE A 201 4.05 -8.59 35.37
CA PHE A 201 2.69 -8.40 34.88
C PHE A 201 2.53 -9.16 33.57
N ASP A 202 1.44 -9.93 33.43
CA ASP A 202 1.15 -10.69 32.21
C ASP A 202 0.76 -9.77 31.05
N ASN A 203 0.28 -8.56 31.37
CA ASN A 203 -0.17 -7.61 30.37
C ASN A 203 -0.08 -6.15 30.89
N ILE A 204 -0.15 -5.22 29.93
CA ILE A 204 -0.05 -3.78 30.20
C ILE A 204 -1.30 -3.24 30.94
N ARG A 205 -2.48 -3.88 30.77
CA ARG A 205 -3.69 -3.48 31.51
C ARG A 205 -3.52 -3.68 33.02
N GLU A 206 -2.92 -4.79 33.42
CA GLU A 206 -2.64 -5.05 34.85
C GLU A 206 -1.58 -4.09 35.39
N LEU A 207 -0.51 -3.83 34.62
CA LEU A 207 0.51 -2.84 34.96
C LEU A 207 -0.13 -1.45 35.18
N GLN A 208 -1.01 -1.03 34.28
CA GLN A 208 -1.76 0.22 34.41
C GLN A 208 -2.73 0.18 35.59
N GLY A 209 -3.35 -0.95 35.87
CA GLY A 209 -4.20 -1.17 37.04
C GLY A 209 -3.45 -0.95 38.34
N ALA A 210 -2.23 -1.50 38.45
CA ALA A 210 -1.35 -1.28 39.57
C ALA A 210 -0.97 0.20 39.74
N LEU A 211 -0.59 0.87 38.65
CA LEU A 211 -0.29 2.31 38.66
C LEU A 211 -1.52 3.13 39.10
N ASN A 212 -2.71 2.82 38.57
CA ASN A 212 -3.95 3.49 38.94
C ASN A 212 -4.23 3.38 40.44
N ARG A 213 -3.97 2.22 41.04
CA ARG A 213 -4.15 1.96 42.45
C ARG A 213 -3.24 2.84 43.31
N LEU A 214 -1.96 2.97 42.89
CA LEU A 214 -1.01 3.87 43.57
C LEU A 214 -1.38 5.33 43.44
N ILE A 215 -1.86 5.75 42.27
CA ILE A 215 -2.34 7.12 42.06
C ILE A 215 -3.54 7.42 42.94
N ALA A 216 -4.52 6.51 42.99
CA ALA A 216 -5.70 6.65 43.82
C ALA A 216 -5.36 6.72 45.32
N PHE A 217 -4.43 5.86 45.79
CA PHE A 217 -3.98 5.88 47.16
C PHE A 217 -3.36 7.25 47.53
N GLN A 218 -2.46 7.77 46.69
CA GLN A 218 -1.80 9.04 46.89
C GLN A 218 -2.81 10.22 46.86
N ALA A 219 -3.83 10.17 46.01
CA ALA A 219 -4.83 11.19 45.85
C ALA A 219 -5.84 11.21 47.00
N LEU A 220 -6.23 10.02 47.53
CA LEU A 220 -7.26 9.89 48.56
C LEU A 220 -6.69 9.89 49.98
N GLY A 221 -5.48 9.38 50.19
CA GLY A 221 -4.91 9.19 51.53
C GLY A 221 -4.09 10.37 52.06
N GLY A 222 -3.78 11.37 51.23
CA GLY A 222 -2.88 12.47 51.59
C GLY A 222 -1.44 12.04 51.92
N GLU A 223 -1.16 10.76 51.95
CA GLU A 223 0.16 10.19 52.17
C GLU A 223 0.85 9.86 50.82
N HIS A 224 2.11 10.20 50.74
CA HIS A 224 2.90 9.81 49.58
C HIS A 224 3.20 8.31 49.63
N VAL A 225 3.00 7.65 48.47
CA VAL A 225 3.45 6.25 48.31
C VAL A 225 4.97 6.18 48.48
N SER A 226 5.42 5.28 49.35
CA SER A 226 6.83 4.98 49.60
C SER A 226 7.15 3.53 49.10
N VAL A 227 8.42 3.21 48.93
CA VAL A 227 8.85 1.86 48.51
C VAL A 227 8.35 0.81 49.49
N GLU A 228 8.31 1.12 50.80
CA GLU A 228 7.90 0.19 51.86
C GLU A 228 6.40 -0.14 51.79
N ASN A 229 5.57 0.82 51.39
CA ASN A 229 4.12 0.60 51.33
C ASN A 229 3.56 0.21 49.94
N VAL A 230 4.39 0.20 48.88
CA VAL A 230 3.94 -0.22 47.53
C VAL A 230 3.23 -1.57 47.58
N MET A 231 3.85 -2.57 48.24
CA MET A 231 3.31 -3.93 48.31
C MET A 231 1.99 -3.97 49.08
N THR A 232 1.84 -3.19 50.15
CA THR A 232 0.61 -3.09 50.93
C THR A 232 -0.50 -2.45 50.09
N VAL A 233 -0.19 -1.38 49.37
CA VAL A 233 -1.15 -0.67 48.51
C VAL A 233 -1.60 -1.56 47.35
N LEU A 234 -0.70 -2.35 46.76
CA LEU A 234 -1.01 -3.27 45.66
C LEU A 234 -1.73 -4.54 46.14
N GLY A 235 -1.54 -4.96 47.41
CA GLY A 235 -2.23 -6.11 48.02
C GLY A 235 -2.09 -7.40 47.18
N ASP A 236 -3.22 -8.08 46.96
CA ASP A 236 -3.27 -9.39 46.26
C ASP A 236 -2.63 -9.36 44.85
N LEU A 237 -2.59 -8.20 44.18
CA LEU A 237 -1.91 -8.03 42.91
C LEU A 237 -0.40 -8.30 43.03
N ALA A 238 0.20 -7.92 44.16
CA ALA A 238 1.61 -8.15 44.42
C ALA A 238 1.94 -9.57 44.86
N GLU A 239 1.07 -10.23 45.65
CA GLU A 239 1.31 -11.59 46.13
C GLU A 239 1.26 -12.66 45.02
N LYS A 240 0.31 -12.50 44.07
CA LYS A 240 0.22 -13.40 42.90
C LYS A 240 1.47 -13.31 42.01
N ARG A 241 2.17 -12.21 42.03
CA ARG A 241 3.28 -11.91 41.12
C ARG A 241 4.65 -12.28 41.66
N ARG A 242 4.80 -12.43 42.97
CA ARG A 242 6.06 -12.91 43.58
C ARG A 242 6.31 -14.40 43.38
N ARG A 243 5.29 -15.19 42.95
CA ARG A 243 5.35 -16.64 42.84
C ARG A 243 5.72 -17.16 41.44
N ALA A 244 5.76 -16.28 40.43
CA ALA A 244 6.14 -16.68 39.08
C ALA A 244 7.67 -16.51 38.87
N THR A 245 8.38 -17.61 38.85
CA THR A 245 9.78 -17.62 38.42
C THR A 245 9.80 -17.56 36.91
N PRO A 246 10.53 -16.58 36.28
CA PRO A 246 10.51 -16.46 34.83
C PRO A 246 11.14 -17.68 34.15
N PRO A 247 10.56 -18.19 33.04
CA PRO A 247 11.28 -19.08 32.16
C PRO A 247 12.41 -18.27 31.53
N ARG A 248 13.65 -18.76 31.66
CA ARG A 248 14.79 -18.22 30.91
C ARG A 248 14.50 -18.34 29.42
N PRO A 249 14.64 -17.28 28.61
CA PRO A 249 14.51 -17.41 27.17
C PRO A 249 15.55 -18.42 26.67
N SER A 250 15.12 -19.47 26.02
CA SER A 250 16.02 -20.38 25.33
C SER A 250 16.73 -19.61 24.22
N GLY A 251 18.07 -19.78 24.13
CA GLY A 251 18.88 -19.07 23.14
C GLY A 251 18.45 -19.30 21.68
N GLU A 252 17.66 -20.32 21.41
CA GLU A 252 17.06 -20.60 20.09
C GLU A 252 16.08 -19.52 19.63
N PHE A 253 15.29 -18.93 20.53
CA PHE A 253 14.32 -17.89 20.17
C PHE A 253 15.01 -16.52 19.90
N ALA A 254 16.08 -16.21 20.63
CA ALA A 254 16.89 -15.02 20.36
C ALA A 254 17.62 -15.13 19.00
N ASN A 255 18.09 -16.33 18.66
CA ASN A 255 18.71 -16.61 17.35
C ASN A 255 17.66 -16.51 16.22
N PHE A 256 16.46 -17.08 16.41
CA PHE A 256 15.35 -16.98 15.46
C PHE A 256 14.95 -15.52 15.20
N LEU A 257 14.86 -14.67 16.22
CA LEU A 257 14.58 -13.23 16.05
C LEU A 257 15.71 -12.48 15.34
N THR A 258 16.96 -12.88 15.58
CA THR A 258 18.12 -12.32 14.87
C THR A 258 18.10 -12.76 13.40
N ASP A 259 17.71 -13.98 13.12
CA ASP A 259 17.58 -14.53 11.76
C ASP A 259 16.45 -13.85 10.98
N ILE A 260 15.29 -13.59 11.63
CA ILE A 260 14.18 -12.84 11.00
C ILE A 260 14.55 -11.38 10.78
N ALA A 261 15.16 -10.71 11.76
CA ALA A 261 15.63 -9.33 11.60
C ALA A 261 16.67 -9.22 10.48
N SER A 262 17.56 -10.22 10.36
CA SER A 262 18.52 -10.34 9.28
C SER A 262 17.85 -10.62 7.93
N ALA A 263 16.82 -11.47 7.90
CA ALA A 263 16.06 -11.79 6.69
C ALA A 263 15.27 -10.57 6.18
N VAL A 264 14.66 -9.79 7.09
CA VAL A 264 13.96 -8.54 6.75
C VAL A 264 14.95 -7.49 6.27
N ALA A 265 16.10 -7.32 6.94
CA ALA A 265 17.16 -6.42 6.50
C ALA A 265 17.73 -6.85 5.13
N GLN A 266 17.94 -8.15 4.90
CA GLN A 266 18.36 -8.71 3.62
C GLN A 266 17.32 -8.49 2.53
N HIS A 267 16.03 -8.61 2.83
CA HIS A 267 14.98 -8.38 1.85
C HIS A 267 14.88 -6.90 1.45
N VAL A 268 15.05 -5.98 2.39
CA VAL A 268 15.16 -4.53 2.12
C VAL A 268 16.42 -4.21 1.33
N GLU A 269 17.55 -4.85 1.62
CA GLU A 269 18.81 -4.70 0.89
C GLU A 269 18.69 -5.27 -0.55
N GLN A 270 18.04 -6.42 -0.71
CA GLN A 270 17.89 -7.09 -2.00
C GLN A 270 17.07 -6.29 -3.02
N TRP A 271 15.97 -5.64 -2.64
CA TRP A 271 15.21 -4.84 -3.58
C TRP A 271 15.95 -3.56 -3.99
N ARG A 272 16.68 -2.94 -3.07
CA ARG A 272 17.54 -1.78 -3.38
C ARG A 272 18.65 -2.16 -4.34
N GLN A 273 19.27 -3.31 -4.12
CA GLN A 273 20.30 -3.84 -5.00
C GLN A 273 19.73 -4.11 -6.41
N ARG A 274 18.55 -4.71 -6.54
CA ARG A 274 17.91 -4.97 -7.83
C ARG A 274 17.58 -3.69 -8.61
N ILE A 275 17.05 -2.68 -7.94
CA ILE A 275 16.81 -1.37 -8.59
C ILE A 275 18.15 -0.73 -8.98
N SER A 276 19.18 -0.82 -8.14
CA SER A 276 20.51 -0.30 -8.43
C SER A 276 21.17 -1.00 -9.64
N GLU A 277 21.00 -2.31 -9.75
CA GLU A 277 21.46 -3.10 -10.91
C GLU A 277 20.69 -2.69 -12.19
N ALA A 278 19.38 -2.47 -12.09
CA ALA A 278 18.57 -1.99 -13.20
C ALA A 278 18.97 -0.57 -13.65
N ILE A 279 19.28 0.33 -12.72
CA ILE A 279 19.81 1.67 -13.03
C ILE A 279 21.13 1.54 -13.80
N GLY A 280 22.06 0.71 -13.31
CA GLY A 280 23.34 0.46 -13.97
C GLY A 280 23.16 -0.11 -15.38
N TYR A 281 22.31 -1.10 -15.55
CA TYR A 281 22.04 -1.75 -16.82
C TYR A 281 21.39 -0.79 -17.84
N TRP A 282 20.25 -0.17 -17.49
CA TRP A 282 19.53 0.71 -18.42
C TRP A 282 20.23 2.03 -18.67
N GLY A 283 20.95 2.57 -17.67
CA GLY A 283 21.81 3.72 -17.84
C GLY A 283 22.97 3.43 -18.79
N GLY A 284 23.55 2.22 -18.71
CA GLY A 284 24.57 1.74 -19.66
C GLY A 284 24.06 1.59 -21.09
N GLU A 285 22.77 1.20 -21.26
CA GLU A 285 22.06 1.15 -22.55
C GLU A 285 21.63 2.55 -23.07
N GLY A 286 21.92 3.61 -22.33
CA GLY A 286 21.66 4.99 -22.72
C GLY A 286 20.24 5.48 -22.42
N TYR A 287 19.47 4.78 -21.56
CA TYR A 287 18.16 5.22 -21.11
C TYR A 287 18.24 6.05 -19.84
N ARG A 288 17.33 7.02 -19.70
CA ARG A 288 17.15 7.76 -18.43
C ARG A 288 16.50 6.87 -17.39
N THR A 289 17.03 6.91 -16.17
CA THR A 289 16.65 6.05 -15.04
C THR A 289 15.99 6.84 -13.89
N ALA A 290 15.47 8.02 -14.17
CA ALA A 290 14.97 8.95 -13.14
C ALA A 290 13.83 8.35 -12.27
N SER A 291 12.95 7.53 -12.84
CA SER A 291 11.90 6.83 -12.10
C SER A 291 12.46 5.73 -11.20
N LEU A 292 13.52 5.02 -11.64
CA LEU A 292 14.22 4.02 -10.82
C LEU A 292 15.01 4.69 -9.68
N GLU A 293 15.66 5.81 -9.94
CA GLU A 293 16.41 6.59 -8.95
C GLU A 293 15.49 7.15 -7.86
N ARG A 294 14.32 7.69 -8.25
CA ARG A 294 13.28 8.13 -7.30
C ARG A 294 12.80 6.96 -6.43
N ALA A 295 12.55 5.79 -7.00
CA ALA A 295 12.16 4.61 -6.24
C ALA A 295 13.22 4.18 -5.22
N LEU A 296 14.51 4.40 -5.48
CA LEU A 296 15.60 4.15 -4.52
C LEU A 296 15.60 5.13 -3.34
N GLN A 297 15.20 6.39 -3.56
CA GLN A 297 15.14 7.45 -2.54
C GLN A 297 13.83 7.41 -1.73
N GLU A 298 12.75 6.98 -2.35
CA GLU A 298 11.44 6.81 -1.74
C GLU A 298 11.28 5.37 -1.23
N SER A 299 10.24 5.08 -0.48
CA SER A 299 9.93 3.71 0.00
C SER A 299 9.71 2.76 -1.17
N ALA A 300 9.82 1.43 -0.92
CA ALA A 300 9.65 0.39 -1.94
C ALA A 300 8.43 0.63 -2.86
N PRO A 301 8.55 0.33 -4.17
CA PRO A 301 7.47 0.58 -5.14
C PRO A 301 6.15 -0.09 -4.75
N ALA A 302 5.04 0.64 -4.94
CA ALA A 302 3.71 0.27 -4.49
C ALA A 302 3.20 -1.10 -5.00
N HIS A 303 3.67 -1.55 -6.16
CA HIS A 303 3.25 -2.80 -6.82
C HIS A 303 4.31 -3.91 -6.72
N GLY A 304 5.25 -3.77 -5.79
CA GLY A 304 6.40 -4.67 -5.67
C GLY A 304 7.48 -4.40 -6.72
N VAL A 305 8.74 -4.66 -6.34
CA VAL A 305 9.92 -4.36 -7.18
C VAL A 305 9.87 -5.06 -8.54
N GLU A 306 9.45 -6.32 -8.58
CA GLU A 306 9.35 -7.10 -9.82
C GLU A 306 8.34 -6.52 -10.81
N SER A 307 7.21 -6.04 -10.32
CA SER A 307 6.18 -5.43 -11.16
C SER A 307 6.64 -4.07 -11.69
N PHE A 308 7.27 -3.29 -10.83
CA PHE A 308 7.83 -1.99 -11.18
C PHE A 308 8.95 -2.09 -12.23
N LEU A 309 9.87 -3.05 -12.08
CA LEU A 309 10.93 -3.31 -13.04
C LEU A 309 10.37 -3.78 -14.39
N ARG A 310 9.38 -4.70 -14.39
CA ARG A 310 8.71 -5.13 -15.62
C ARG A 310 7.98 -4.01 -16.34
N GLU A 311 7.36 -3.11 -15.60
CA GLU A 311 6.69 -1.93 -16.18
C GLU A 311 7.71 -0.99 -16.82
N PHE A 312 8.84 -0.73 -16.17
CA PHE A 312 9.93 0.05 -16.72
C PHE A 312 10.48 -0.60 -18.01
N GLU A 313 10.73 -1.90 -17.99
CA GLU A 313 11.19 -2.70 -19.14
C GLU A 313 10.19 -2.67 -20.31
N GLY A 314 8.90 -2.75 -19.99
CA GLY A 314 7.83 -2.59 -20.98
C GLY A 314 7.85 -1.21 -21.65
N ARG A 315 8.07 -0.15 -20.90
CA ARG A 315 8.21 1.22 -21.43
C ARG A 315 9.44 1.34 -22.34
N VAL A 316 10.57 0.80 -21.95
CA VAL A 316 11.79 0.76 -22.80
C VAL A 316 11.54 0.00 -24.10
N THR A 317 10.89 -1.18 -24.02
CA THR A 317 10.53 -1.97 -25.20
C THR A 317 9.61 -1.19 -26.13
N ARG A 318 8.63 -0.49 -25.60
CA ARG A 318 7.74 0.39 -26.37
C ARG A 318 8.52 1.50 -27.06
N LEU A 319 9.44 2.17 -26.37
CA LEU A 319 10.29 3.22 -26.95
C LEU A 319 11.15 2.70 -28.10
N ARG A 320 11.74 1.50 -27.98
CA ARG A 320 12.51 0.86 -29.08
C ARG A 320 11.66 0.60 -30.31
N ASP A 321 10.41 0.21 -30.11
CA ASP A 321 9.47 0.00 -31.23
C ASP A 321 9.06 1.31 -31.87
N LEU A 322 8.77 2.35 -31.09
CA LEU A 322 8.46 3.69 -31.58
C LEU A 322 9.65 4.30 -32.37
N GLU A 323 10.87 4.18 -31.82
CA GLU A 323 12.09 4.64 -32.50
C GLU A 323 12.26 3.96 -33.87
N ARG A 324 12.08 2.63 -33.94
CA ARG A 324 12.16 1.88 -35.20
C ARG A 324 11.10 2.29 -36.22
N GLN A 325 9.86 2.52 -35.77
CA GLN A 325 8.79 2.99 -36.63
C GLN A 325 9.05 4.41 -37.13
N THR A 326 9.52 5.29 -36.25
CA THR A 326 9.89 6.66 -36.61
C THR A 326 11.03 6.68 -37.60
N ALA A 327 12.07 5.86 -37.41
CA ALA A 327 13.19 5.76 -38.33
C ALA A 327 12.79 5.31 -39.75
N ARG A 328 11.73 4.48 -39.86
CA ARG A 328 11.17 4.07 -41.17
C ARG A 328 10.40 5.18 -41.85
N ALA A 329 9.75 6.05 -41.09
CA ALA A 329 8.98 7.18 -41.59
C ALA A 329 9.90 8.38 -41.90
N ASP A 330 10.77 8.74 -40.95
CA ASP A 330 11.76 9.80 -41.06
C ASP A 330 12.94 9.53 -40.10
N ALA A 331 14.09 9.16 -40.71
CA ALA A 331 15.29 8.81 -39.95
C ALA A 331 15.85 9.99 -39.12
N SER A 332 15.60 11.25 -39.54
CA SER A 332 16.07 12.45 -38.81
C SER A 332 15.33 12.67 -37.52
N MET A 333 14.08 12.21 -37.42
CA MET A 333 13.26 12.31 -36.21
C MET A 333 13.50 11.18 -35.19
N ALA A 334 14.12 10.08 -35.64
CA ALA A 334 14.42 8.94 -34.76
C ALA A 334 15.50 9.22 -33.68
N ILE A 335 16.22 10.32 -33.78
CA ILE A 335 17.23 10.74 -32.80
C ILE A 335 16.64 11.60 -31.65
N HIS A 336 15.32 11.74 -31.60
CA HIS A 336 14.68 12.58 -30.58
C HIS A 336 14.93 12.06 -29.16
N PRO A 337 15.26 12.92 -28.17
CA PRO A 337 15.62 12.51 -26.81
C PRO A 337 14.54 11.70 -26.07
N SER A 338 13.26 11.87 -26.44
CA SER A 338 12.16 11.11 -25.81
C SER A 338 12.29 9.60 -25.99
N PHE A 339 12.95 9.10 -27.05
CA PHE A 339 13.21 7.68 -27.26
C PHE A 339 14.22 7.06 -26.28
N ARG A 340 14.88 7.89 -25.48
CA ARG A 340 15.80 7.48 -24.40
C ARG A 340 15.25 7.77 -23.01
N ASP A 341 13.99 8.15 -22.89
CA ASP A 341 13.37 8.52 -21.61
C ASP A 341 12.07 7.72 -21.37
N PRO A 342 12.12 6.65 -20.56
CA PRO A 342 10.97 5.81 -20.28
C PRO A 342 9.80 6.53 -19.57
N ASP A 343 10.04 7.71 -19.02
CA ASP A 343 9.00 8.53 -18.41
C ASP A 343 8.30 9.46 -19.44
N ARG A 344 8.73 9.44 -20.72
CA ARG A 344 8.23 10.31 -21.80
C ARG A 344 7.71 9.52 -23.02
N VAL A 345 7.10 8.36 -22.79
CA VAL A 345 6.57 7.49 -23.86
C VAL A 345 5.53 8.22 -24.72
N GLU A 346 4.63 9.00 -24.11
CA GLU A 346 3.61 9.77 -24.82
C GLU A 346 4.24 10.80 -25.78
N GLU A 347 5.33 11.43 -25.40
CA GLU A 347 6.05 12.37 -26.26
C GLU A 347 6.72 11.64 -27.44
N ALA A 348 7.26 10.44 -27.21
CA ALA A 348 7.80 9.60 -28.28
C ALA A 348 6.70 9.18 -29.28
N GLU A 349 5.49 8.89 -28.82
CA GLU A 349 4.33 8.60 -29.68
C GLU A 349 3.95 9.81 -30.53
N GLN A 350 3.98 11.02 -29.97
CA GLN A 350 3.74 12.26 -30.72
C GLN A 350 4.81 12.52 -31.80
N VAL A 351 6.07 12.14 -31.54
CA VAL A 351 7.15 12.25 -32.54
C VAL A 351 6.89 11.29 -33.70
N LEU A 352 6.46 10.05 -33.43
CA LEU A 352 6.08 9.10 -34.48
C LEU A 352 4.90 9.63 -35.31
N ASP A 353 3.85 10.12 -34.66
CA ASP A 353 2.68 10.68 -35.34
C ASP A 353 3.07 11.85 -36.29
N ARG A 354 3.98 12.71 -35.86
CA ARG A 354 4.51 13.78 -36.67
C ARG A 354 5.28 13.25 -37.87
N ALA A 355 6.17 12.27 -37.65
CA ALA A 355 6.93 11.64 -38.74
C ALA A 355 6.02 11.00 -39.81
N LEU A 356 4.98 10.29 -39.38
CA LEU A 356 4.00 9.67 -40.24
C LEU A 356 3.19 10.67 -41.04
N ARG A 357 2.80 11.81 -40.45
CA ARG A 357 2.10 12.91 -41.17
C ARG A 357 2.97 13.56 -42.21
N MET A 358 4.27 13.68 -41.93
CA MET A 358 5.22 14.26 -42.90
C MET A 358 5.58 13.29 -44.04
N ALA A 359 5.60 11.97 -43.75
CA ALA A 359 5.84 10.92 -44.74
C ALA A 359 4.59 10.59 -45.55
N ALA A 360 3.39 10.96 -45.09
CA ALA A 360 2.16 10.69 -45.83
C ALA A 360 2.15 11.48 -47.15
N PRO A 361 1.84 10.85 -48.26
CA PRO A 361 1.65 11.58 -49.51
C PRO A 361 0.53 12.61 -49.32
N PRO A 362 0.60 13.77 -49.97
CA PRO A 362 -0.46 14.80 -49.89
C PRO A 362 -1.80 14.13 -50.24
N PRO A 363 -2.90 14.56 -49.58
CA PRO A 363 -4.21 13.97 -49.83
C PRO A 363 -4.53 14.05 -51.30
N GLY A 364 -4.83 12.92 -51.91
CA GLY A 364 -5.21 12.84 -53.30
C GLY A 364 -6.48 13.69 -53.58
N PRO A 365 -6.79 13.99 -54.84
CA PRO A 365 -7.97 14.76 -55.17
C PRO A 365 -9.24 14.14 -54.59
N SER A 366 -10.13 15.00 -54.07
CA SER A 366 -11.40 14.55 -53.48
C SER A 366 -12.19 13.69 -54.48
N SER A 367 -12.75 12.55 -54.00
CA SER A 367 -13.64 11.71 -54.80
C SER A 367 -14.88 12.43 -55.33
N ALA A 368 -15.20 13.60 -54.78
CA ALA A 368 -16.27 14.46 -55.28
C ALA A 368 -15.98 15.08 -56.66
N PHE A 369 -14.69 15.14 -57.07
CA PHE A 369 -14.26 15.63 -58.36
C PHE A 369 -13.83 14.48 -59.27
N SER A 370 -14.78 13.65 -59.66
CA SER A 370 -14.53 12.53 -60.57
C SER A 370 -14.73 12.91 -62.04
N ARG A 371 -14.00 12.21 -62.94
CA ARG A 371 -14.13 12.39 -64.39
C ARG A 371 -15.57 12.20 -64.92
N SER A 372 -16.33 11.32 -64.30
CA SER A 372 -17.74 11.01 -64.67
C SER A 372 -18.71 12.12 -64.29
N GLY A 373 -18.39 12.99 -63.32
CA GLY A 373 -19.17 14.15 -62.93
C GLY A 373 -18.80 15.44 -63.66
N PHE A 374 -17.83 15.39 -64.57
CA PHE A 374 -17.34 16.58 -65.25
C PHE A 374 -18.02 16.79 -66.61
N GLU A 375 -18.75 17.89 -66.74
CA GLU A 375 -19.43 18.19 -68.00
C GLU A 375 -18.42 18.68 -69.04
N VAL A 376 -18.48 18.05 -70.22
CA VAL A 376 -17.60 18.37 -71.38
C VAL A 376 -18.35 19.21 -72.37
N GLY A 377 -17.91 20.46 -72.59
CA GLY A 377 -18.46 21.34 -73.60
C GLY A 377 -17.38 21.88 -74.57
N GLY A 378 -17.78 22.63 -75.55
CA GLY A 378 -16.84 23.13 -76.57
C GLY A 378 -15.67 23.98 -76.03
N SER A 379 -15.87 24.63 -74.88
CA SER A 379 -14.85 25.50 -74.27
C SER A 379 -13.79 24.75 -73.43
N ASN A 380 -14.07 23.52 -72.95
CA ASN A 380 -13.17 22.74 -72.14
C ASN A 380 -12.71 21.41 -72.75
N GLN A 381 -13.21 21.07 -73.93
CA GLN A 381 -12.95 19.78 -74.61
C GLN A 381 -11.47 19.46 -74.78
N MET A 382 -10.65 20.51 -75.10
CA MET A 382 -9.22 20.33 -75.27
C MET A 382 -8.51 20.00 -73.94
N ALA A 383 -8.88 20.71 -72.87
CA ALA A 383 -8.33 20.46 -71.53
C ALA A 383 -8.66 19.02 -71.02
N VAL A 384 -9.91 18.64 -71.26
CA VAL A 384 -10.34 17.27 -70.89
C VAL A 384 -9.60 16.18 -71.70
N ARG A 385 -9.42 16.35 -73.00
CA ARG A 385 -8.64 15.41 -73.84
C ARG A 385 -7.17 15.37 -73.39
N ALA A 386 -6.59 16.48 -72.99
CA ALA A 386 -5.22 16.53 -72.50
C ALA A 386 -5.12 15.77 -71.15
N ALA A 387 -6.07 15.98 -70.23
CA ALA A 387 -6.14 15.28 -68.94
C ALA A 387 -6.33 13.77 -69.14
N ASP A 388 -7.28 13.33 -70.01
CA ASP A 388 -7.51 11.92 -70.29
C ASP A 388 -6.25 11.27 -70.94
N ALA A 389 -5.49 12.00 -71.76
CA ALA A 389 -4.25 11.47 -72.34
C ALA A 389 -3.16 11.30 -71.28
N ILE A 390 -3.10 12.11 -70.24
CA ILE A 390 -2.16 11.95 -69.10
C ILE A 390 -2.56 10.70 -68.27
N VAL A 391 -3.86 10.56 -67.97
CA VAL A 391 -4.36 9.41 -67.20
C VAL A 391 -4.07 8.08 -67.96
N GLY A 392 -4.21 8.07 -69.25
CA GLY A 392 -3.96 6.88 -70.09
C GLY A 392 -2.45 6.55 -70.23
N ALA A 393 -1.59 7.52 -70.22
CA ALA A 393 -0.13 7.34 -70.34
C ALA A 393 0.62 8.44 -69.56
N PRO A 394 0.76 8.31 -68.24
CA PRO A 394 1.45 9.29 -67.42
C PRO A 394 2.88 9.57 -67.88
N GLY A 395 3.21 10.84 -68.03
CA GLY A 395 4.57 11.26 -68.43
C GLY A 395 4.90 11.17 -69.92
N ALA A 396 4.06 10.53 -70.75
CA ALA A 396 4.32 10.35 -72.17
C ALA A 396 3.95 11.58 -73.04
N ARG A 397 2.92 12.36 -72.60
CA ARG A 397 2.49 13.57 -73.26
C ARG A 397 2.05 14.60 -72.21
N TYR A 398 2.22 15.88 -72.50
CA TYR A 398 1.78 16.99 -71.66
C TYR A 398 2.37 16.95 -70.22
N ASN A 399 3.69 16.93 -70.11
CA ASN A 399 4.38 16.93 -68.85
C ASN A 399 5.37 18.13 -68.78
N PRO A 400 5.04 19.19 -68.02
CA PRO A 400 3.85 19.39 -67.21
C PRO A 400 2.61 19.79 -68.02
N LEU A 401 1.38 19.46 -67.57
CA LEU A 401 0.13 20.02 -68.05
C LEU A 401 -0.26 21.20 -67.20
N PHE A 402 -0.51 22.31 -67.84
CA PHE A 402 -1.00 23.52 -67.13
C PHE A 402 -2.39 23.88 -67.70
N ILE A 403 -3.39 23.84 -66.83
CA ILE A 403 -4.78 24.22 -67.17
C ILE A 403 -5.10 25.51 -66.46
N HIS A 404 -5.59 26.51 -67.21
CA HIS A 404 -6.01 27.77 -66.62
C HIS A 404 -7.44 28.13 -67.07
N GLY A 405 -8.15 28.85 -66.22
CA GLY A 405 -9.50 29.34 -66.49
C GLY A 405 -9.94 30.29 -65.39
N PRO A 406 -11.00 31.06 -65.60
CA PRO A 406 -11.64 31.83 -64.51
C PRO A 406 -12.08 30.93 -63.39
N SER A 407 -12.14 31.50 -62.20
CA SER A 407 -12.64 30.78 -61.01
C SER A 407 -14.11 30.33 -61.22
N GLY A 408 -14.41 29.06 -60.95
CA GLY A 408 -15.78 28.49 -61.03
C GLY A 408 -16.17 27.88 -62.37
N VAL A 409 -15.23 27.66 -63.30
CA VAL A 409 -15.52 27.03 -64.61
C VAL A 409 -15.19 25.48 -64.62
N GLY A 410 -14.88 24.89 -63.48
CA GLY A 410 -14.62 23.42 -63.30
C GLY A 410 -13.16 23.04 -63.27
#